data_0454840849494b869867fe5c104b0997
#
_entry.id   0454840849494b869867fe5c104b0997
#
_cell.length_a   1.000
_cell.length_b   1.000
_cell.length_c   1.000
_cell.angle_alpha   90.00
_cell.angle_beta   90.00
_cell.angle_gamma   90.00
#
_symmetry.space_group_name_H-M   'P 1'
#
loop_
_entity.id
_entity.type
_entity.pdbx_description
1 polymer ?
#
loop_
_entity_poly.entity_id
_entity_poly.type
_entity_poly.pdbx_seq_one_letter_code
_entity_poly.pdbx_strand_id
1 'polypeptide(L)'
;MYIRLKLHGRNQYHTAYFRGIDGNMAGILEASWLLYCDDLIKNIEEAMNPDRLENARNKYGIDIRQRKSNKNVRELHIATRWSTEDVISTLEKEHGEDEKWKFIKKPALDEEGKSNFMYKGEYALDEEYFLQQRNSPMMDEISFSCIYQQEPIDR
;
A
#
# COMPACT_ATOMS: atom_id res chain seq x y z
N MET A 1 -14.92 3.67 10.12
CA MET A 1 -14.51 3.21 11.49
C MET A 1 -13.60 4.28 12.09
N TYR A 2 -13.61 4.47 13.39
CA TYR A 2 -12.69 5.37 14.10
C TYR A 2 -12.28 4.77 15.45
N ILE A 3 -11.10 5.12 15.92
CA ILE A 3 -10.59 4.76 17.25
C ILE A 3 -10.34 6.04 18.03
N ARG A 4 -10.78 6.08 19.27
CA ARG A 4 -10.50 7.15 20.20
C ARG A 4 -9.72 6.61 21.39
N LEU A 5 -8.51 7.10 21.59
CA LEU A 5 -7.73 6.84 22.78
C LEU A 5 -8.04 7.90 23.84
N LYS A 6 -8.28 7.46 25.09
CA LYS A 6 -8.47 8.37 26.21
C LYS A 6 -7.10 8.79 26.74
N LEU A 7 -6.59 9.90 26.26
CA LEU A 7 -5.41 10.54 26.82
C LEU A 7 -5.84 11.61 27.82
N HIS A 8 -4.98 11.92 28.80
CA HIS A 8 -5.28 12.93 29.82
C HIS A 8 -5.64 14.27 29.16
N GLY A 9 -6.90 14.69 29.31
CA GLY A 9 -7.40 15.92 28.80
C GLY A 9 -8.60 15.79 27.84
N ARG A 10 -9.03 16.91 27.29
CA ARG A 10 -10.20 17.03 26.42
C ARG A 10 -9.90 16.47 25.03
N ASN A 11 -10.29 15.24 24.73
CA ASN A 11 -10.24 14.74 23.37
C ASN A 11 -11.46 15.21 22.58
N GLN A 12 -11.30 16.29 21.83
CA GLN A 12 -12.32 16.78 20.91
C GLN A 12 -12.39 15.97 19.62
N TYR A 13 -11.29 15.26 19.25
CA TYR A 13 -11.14 14.56 17.98
C TYR A 13 -10.90 13.06 18.18
N HIS A 14 -11.23 12.28 17.16
CA HIS A 14 -10.89 10.86 17.13
C HIS A 14 -9.37 10.68 16.93
N THR A 15 -8.81 9.65 17.55
CA THR A 15 -7.37 9.37 17.47
C THR A 15 -6.98 8.78 16.11
N ALA A 16 -7.85 7.97 15.52
CA ALA A 16 -7.65 7.40 14.19
C ALA A 16 -8.96 7.35 13.42
N TYR A 17 -8.86 7.62 12.13
CA TYR A 17 -9.95 7.52 11.16
C TYR A 17 -9.61 6.49 10.11
N PHE A 18 -10.59 5.69 9.70
CA PHE A 18 -10.48 4.72 8.63
C PHE A 18 -11.55 5.02 7.57
N ARG A 19 -11.13 5.18 6.34
CA ARG A 19 -12.01 5.49 5.20
C ARG A 19 -11.55 4.74 3.96
N GLY A 20 -12.52 4.26 3.17
CA GLY A 20 -12.23 3.80 1.81
C GLY A 20 -11.89 4.99 0.90
N ILE A 21 -11.12 4.72 -0.15
CA ILE A 21 -10.69 5.74 -1.11
C ILE A 21 -11.87 6.47 -1.77
N ASP A 22 -13.00 5.80 -1.94
CA ASP A 22 -14.24 6.36 -2.51
C ASP A 22 -15.10 7.12 -1.49
N GLY A 23 -14.71 7.10 -0.21
CA GLY A 23 -15.43 7.81 0.85
C GLY A 23 -15.22 9.32 0.82
N ASN A 24 -16.21 10.08 1.28
CA ASN A 24 -16.01 11.51 1.48
C ASN A 24 -15.02 11.77 2.62
N MET A 25 -13.95 12.49 2.32
CA MET A 25 -12.88 12.85 3.27
C MET A 25 -12.91 14.34 3.63
N ALA A 26 -13.59 15.16 2.84
CA ALA A 26 -13.62 16.60 3.03
C ALA A 26 -14.33 16.97 4.34
N GLY A 27 -13.68 17.79 5.18
CA GLY A 27 -14.20 18.24 6.46
C GLY A 27 -14.25 17.19 7.58
N ILE A 28 -13.83 15.95 7.31
CA ILE A 28 -13.94 14.84 8.27
C ILE A 28 -12.57 14.32 8.70
N LEU A 29 -11.63 14.31 7.76
CA LEU A 29 -10.29 13.75 7.96
C LEU A 29 -9.24 14.85 7.95
N GLU A 30 -8.45 14.90 9.02
CA GLU A 30 -7.23 15.69 9.13
C GLU A 30 -6.15 14.86 9.80
N ALA A 31 -5.05 14.64 9.10
CA ALA A 31 -3.90 13.93 9.63
C ALA A 31 -2.93 14.92 10.27
N SER A 32 -2.69 14.79 11.57
CA SER A 32 -1.78 15.66 12.32
C SER A 32 -0.43 15.02 12.62
N TRP A 33 -0.33 13.70 12.51
CA TRP A 33 0.88 12.95 12.82
C TRP A 33 1.26 11.94 11.73
N LEU A 34 0.30 11.14 11.26
CA LEU A 34 0.50 10.10 10.25
C LEU A 34 -0.69 10.06 9.30
N LEU A 35 -0.40 10.09 8.01
CA LEU A 35 -1.29 9.71 6.93
C LEU A 35 -0.92 8.29 6.50
N TYR A 36 -1.81 7.33 6.71
CA TYR A 36 -1.60 5.94 6.34
C TYR A 36 -2.52 5.56 5.19
N CYS A 37 -1.93 5.06 4.13
CA CYS A 37 -2.63 4.57 2.95
C CYS A 37 -2.36 3.08 2.79
N ASP A 38 -3.43 2.29 2.68
CA ASP A 38 -3.39 0.84 2.59
C ASP A 38 -4.16 0.41 1.34
N ASP A 39 -3.50 -0.31 0.45
CA ASP A 39 -4.05 -0.89 -0.77
C ASP A 39 -5.00 0.05 -1.53
N LEU A 40 -4.48 1.18 -2.02
CA LEU A 40 -5.27 2.15 -2.81
C LEU A 40 -5.81 1.54 -4.13
N ILE A 41 -5.20 0.45 -4.60
CA ILE A 41 -5.68 -0.43 -5.67
C ILE A 41 -5.93 -1.81 -5.04
N LYS A 42 -7.16 -2.29 -5.10
CA LYS A 42 -7.59 -3.47 -4.34
C LYS A 42 -7.16 -4.79 -4.95
N ASN A 43 -7.13 -4.87 -6.27
CA ASN A 43 -6.94 -6.12 -7.00
C ASN A 43 -6.49 -5.88 -8.44
N ILE A 44 -6.20 -6.99 -9.12
CA ILE A 44 -5.78 -7.00 -10.52
C ILE A 44 -6.82 -6.39 -11.47
N GLU A 45 -8.12 -6.56 -11.21
CA GLU A 45 -9.19 -6.02 -12.06
C GLU A 45 -9.19 -4.49 -12.06
N GLU A 46 -9.02 -3.88 -10.89
CA GLU A 46 -8.85 -2.42 -10.80
C GLU A 46 -7.56 -1.96 -11.47
N ALA A 47 -6.47 -2.70 -11.31
CA ALA A 47 -5.19 -2.39 -11.93
C ALA A 47 -5.17 -2.52 -13.46
N MET A 48 -6.05 -3.34 -14.02
CA MET A 48 -6.23 -3.47 -15.47
C MET A 48 -7.09 -2.37 -16.10
N ASN A 49 -7.71 -1.53 -15.29
CA ASN A 49 -8.55 -0.44 -15.75
C ASN A 49 -7.82 0.90 -15.62
N PRO A 50 -7.37 1.52 -16.74
CA PRO A 50 -6.65 2.80 -16.72
C PRO A 50 -7.40 3.92 -15.99
N ASP A 51 -8.72 3.98 -16.16
CA ASP A 51 -9.54 5.01 -15.51
C ASP A 51 -9.54 4.84 -13.98
N ARG A 52 -9.49 3.59 -13.49
CA ARG A 52 -9.38 3.31 -12.05
C ARG A 52 -8.02 3.71 -11.49
N LEU A 53 -6.94 3.42 -12.22
CA LEU A 53 -5.60 3.83 -11.84
C LEU A 53 -5.48 5.36 -11.80
N GLU A 54 -5.97 6.04 -12.84
CA GLU A 54 -5.98 7.50 -12.88
C GLU A 54 -6.82 8.09 -11.74
N ASN A 55 -8.00 7.55 -11.50
CA ASN A 55 -8.86 8.00 -10.39
C ASN A 55 -8.18 7.81 -9.03
N ALA A 56 -7.49 6.70 -8.80
CA ALA A 56 -6.76 6.47 -7.56
C ALA A 56 -5.62 7.48 -7.37
N ARG A 57 -4.84 7.76 -8.42
CA ARG A 57 -3.79 8.80 -8.40
C ARG A 57 -4.36 10.19 -8.11
N ASN A 58 -5.44 10.56 -8.80
CA ASN A 58 -6.09 11.85 -8.62
C ASN A 58 -6.66 12.00 -7.20
N LYS A 59 -7.35 11.00 -6.69
CA LYS A 59 -7.87 11.01 -5.32
C LYS A 59 -6.76 11.07 -4.28
N TYR A 60 -5.69 10.32 -4.48
CA TYR A 60 -4.55 10.43 -3.58
C TYR A 60 -3.96 11.84 -3.58
N GLY A 61 -3.64 12.39 -4.74
CA GLY A 61 -2.97 13.69 -4.88
C GLY A 61 -3.85 14.87 -4.45
N ILE A 62 -5.13 14.85 -4.82
CA ILE A 62 -6.05 16.00 -4.63
C ILE A 62 -6.79 15.90 -3.29
N ASP A 63 -7.25 14.71 -2.90
CA ASP A 63 -8.09 14.56 -1.73
C ASP A 63 -7.33 14.07 -0.49
N ILE A 64 -6.58 12.95 -0.61
CA ILE A 64 -5.97 12.29 0.54
C ILE A 64 -4.75 13.07 1.03
N ARG A 65 -3.82 13.38 0.13
CA ARG A 65 -2.56 14.06 0.49
C ARG A 65 -2.81 15.45 1.08
N GLN A 66 -3.89 16.13 0.67
CA GLN A 66 -4.29 17.43 1.18
C GLN A 66 -4.89 17.40 2.59
N ARG A 67 -5.07 16.20 3.17
CA ARG A 67 -5.57 16.06 4.56
C ARG A 67 -4.48 16.23 5.61
N LYS A 68 -3.24 16.45 5.22
CA LYS A 68 -2.16 16.73 6.18
C LYS A 68 -2.31 18.14 6.75
N SER A 69 -2.36 18.26 8.08
CA SER A 69 -2.50 19.54 8.77
C SER A 69 -1.26 20.44 8.67
N ASN A 70 -0.10 19.82 8.39
CA ASN A 70 1.17 20.53 8.27
C ASN A 70 2.21 19.69 7.50
N LYS A 71 3.33 20.33 7.15
CA LYS A 71 4.42 19.73 6.37
C LYS A 71 5.18 18.60 7.06
N ASN A 72 5.04 18.43 8.37
CA ASN A 72 5.77 17.43 9.15
C ASN A 72 4.97 16.12 9.33
N VAL A 73 3.74 16.07 8.84
CA VAL A 73 2.93 14.85 8.87
C VAL A 73 3.59 13.80 7.98
N ARG A 74 3.89 12.65 8.58
CA ARG A 74 4.49 11.52 7.89
C ARG A 74 3.45 10.83 7.02
N GLU A 75 3.93 10.22 5.95
CA GLU A 75 3.11 9.32 5.12
C GLU A 75 3.67 7.90 5.24
N LEU A 76 2.77 6.94 5.32
CA LEU A 76 3.09 5.52 5.23
C LEU A 76 2.13 4.88 4.23
N HIS A 77 2.70 4.28 3.22
CA HIS A 77 1.97 3.53 2.20
C HIS A 77 2.33 2.05 2.31
N ILE A 78 1.31 1.20 2.37
CA ILE A 78 1.46 -0.24 2.20
C ILE A 78 0.60 -0.60 0.99
N ALA A 79 1.15 -1.34 0.05
CA ALA A 79 0.43 -1.70 -1.15
C ALA A 79 0.99 -2.97 -1.80
N THR A 80 0.09 -3.74 -2.37
CA THR A 80 0.42 -4.73 -3.39
C THR A 80 0.73 -3.99 -4.70
N ARG A 81 1.81 -4.37 -5.38
CA ARG A 81 2.28 -3.72 -6.61
C ARG A 81 1.60 -4.35 -7.82
N TRP A 82 0.44 -3.79 -8.18
CA TRP A 82 -0.38 -4.34 -9.27
C TRP A 82 -0.03 -3.79 -10.65
N SER A 83 0.46 -2.55 -10.74
CA SER A 83 0.70 -1.87 -12.02
C SER A 83 1.86 -0.89 -11.91
N THR A 84 2.60 -0.71 -13.02
CA THR A 84 3.61 0.36 -13.15
C THR A 84 2.99 1.76 -13.20
N GLU A 85 1.67 1.85 -13.26
CA GLU A 85 0.86 3.07 -13.23
C GLU A 85 0.11 3.27 -11.90
N ASP A 86 0.38 2.46 -10.87
CA ASP A 86 -0.22 2.62 -9.55
C ASP A 86 0.31 3.86 -8.80
N VAL A 87 -0.31 4.18 -7.65
CA VAL A 87 0.10 5.34 -6.83
C VAL A 87 1.53 5.20 -6.34
N ILE A 88 1.97 4.00 -5.98
CA ILE A 88 3.34 3.76 -5.49
C ILE A 88 4.36 4.01 -6.60
N SER A 89 4.10 3.52 -7.82
CA SER A 89 4.96 3.79 -8.98
C SER A 89 5.09 5.28 -9.28
N THR A 90 3.99 6.03 -9.13
CA THR A 90 4.01 7.48 -9.28
C THR A 90 4.88 8.14 -8.21
N LEU A 91 4.74 7.71 -6.95
CA LEU A 91 5.56 8.22 -5.84
C LEU A 91 7.04 7.85 -6.01
N GLU A 92 7.36 6.66 -6.50
CA GLU A 92 8.74 6.27 -6.81
C GLU A 92 9.34 7.14 -7.92
N LYS A 93 8.58 7.44 -8.98
CA LYS A 93 9.01 8.33 -10.06
C LYS A 93 9.25 9.78 -9.56
N GLU A 94 8.39 10.27 -8.65
CA GLU A 94 8.50 11.64 -8.11
C GLU A 94 9.57 11.80 -7.03
N HIS A 95 9.76 10.78 -6.18
CA HIS A 95 10.51 10.89 -4.93
C HIS A 95 11.60 9.84 -4.76
N GLY A 96 11.89 9.02 -5.75
CA GLY A 96 12.87 7.93 -5.63
C GLY A 96 14.28 8.39 -5.26
N GLU A 97 14.64 9.62 -5.62
CA GLU A 97 15.94 10.24 -5.28
C GLU A 97 15.86 11.16 -4.04
N ASP A 98 14.68 11.37 -3.45
CA ASP A 98 14.51 12.20 -2.25
C ASP A 98 14.80 11.40 -0.98
N GLU A 99 15.87 11.75 -0.26
CA GLU A 99 16.27 11.10 1.00
C GLU A 99 15.18 11.09 2.09
N LYS A 100 14.15 11.93 1.96
CA LYS A 100 13.00 11.95 2.89
C LYS A 100 12.03 10.80 2.65
N TRP A 101 12.13 10.13 1.50
CA TRP A 101 11.30 9.00 1.14
C TRP A 101 12.12 7.71 1.20
N LYS A 102 11.49 6.67 1.70
CA LYS A 102 12.09 5.35 1.72
C LYS A 102 11.13 4.35 1.09
N PHE A 103 11.55 3.77 -0.02
CA PHE A 103 10.84 2.68 -0.69
C PHE A 103 11.44 1.35 -0.24
N ILE A 104 10.57 0.44 0.21
CA ILE A 104 10.97 -0.89 0.68
C ILE A 104 10.20 -1.89 -0.16
N LYS A 105 10.92 -2.63 -1.00
CA LYS A 105 10.43 -3.79 -1.73
C LYS A 105 10.95 -5.04 -1.04
N LYS A 106 10.06 -5.96 -0.70
CA LYS A 106 10.43 -7.23 -0.11
C LYS A 106 9.72 -8.38 -0.83
N PRO A 107 10.31 -8.93 -1.90
CA PRO A 107 9.75 -10.07 -2.61
C PRO A 107 9.68 -11.29 -1.71
N ALA A 108 8.77 -12.21 -2.00
CA ALA A 108 8.64 -13.46 -1.27
C ALA A 108 9.86 -14.37 -1.44
N LEU A 109 10.35 -14.46 -2.67
CA LEU A 109 11.55 -15.21 -3.01
C LEU A 109 12.64 -14.25 -3.50
N ASP A 110 13.88 -14.50 -3.11
CA ASP A 110 15.05 -13.79 -3.64
C ASP A 110 15.47 -14.33 -5.03
N GLU A 111 16.57 -13.79 -5.57
CA GLU A 111 17.11 -14.17 -6.88
C GLU A 111 17.58 -15.64 -6.92
N GLU A 112 17.90 -16.24 -5.76
CA GLU A 112 18.28 -17.64 -5.62
C GLU A 112 17.07 -18.56 -5.37
N GLY A 113 15.86 -18.01 -5.31
CA GLY A 113 14.62 -18.73 -5.03
C GLY A 113 14.42 -19.07 -3.56
N LYS A 114 15.16 -18.42 -2.64
CA LYS A 114 14.99 -18.60 -1.20
C LYS A 114 13.98 -17.65 -0.64
N SER A 115 13.24 -18.10 0.38
CA SER A 115 12.23 -17.29 1.03
C SER A 115 12.84 -16.15 1.85
N ASN A 116 12.30 -14.95 1.64
CA ASN A 116 12.56 -13.78 2.48
C ASN A 116 11.71 -13.75 3.76
N PHE A 117 10.83 -14.74 3.96
CA PHE A 117 9.86 -14.82 5.07
C PHE A 117 10.08 -16.05 5.97
N MET A 118 11.33 -16.50 6.07
CA MET A 118 11.74 -17.56 6.99
C MET A 118 11.76 -17.04 8.42
N TYR A 119 10.59 -17.03 9.07
CA TYR A 119 10.49 -16.78 10.51
C TYR A 119 10.82 -18.06 11.29
N LYS A 120 11.23 -17.91 12.54
CA LYS A 120 11.47 -19.08 13.39
C LYS A 120 10.14 -19.76 13.76
N GLY A 121 10.13 -21.10 13.64
CA GLY A 121 9.02 -21.95 14.06
C GLY A 121 7.93 -22.14 13.01
N GLU A 122 6.74 -22.47 13.44
CA GLU A 122 5.59 -22.87 12.62
C GLU A 122 4.99 -21.75 11.73
N TYR A 123 5.46 -20.51 11.92
CA TYR A 123 5.00 -19.36 11.12
C TYR A 123 5.94 -19.05 9.94
N ALA A 124 6.95 -19.90 9.70
CA ALA A 124 7.83 -19.73 8.55
C ALA A 124 7.06 -19.97 7.25
N LEU A 125 7.22 -19.04 6.30
CA LEU A 125 6.76 -19.20 4.93
C LEU A 125 8.01 -19.58 4.11
N ASP A 126 8.22 -20.87 3.91
CA ASP A 126 9.37 -21.41 3.22
C ASP A 126 9.23 -21.37 1.69
N GLU A 127 10.25 -21.79 0.99
CA GLU A 127 10.28 -21.86 -0.47
C GLU A 127 9.19 -22.80 -1.01
N GLU A 128 8.93 -23.91 -0.31
CA GLU A 128 7.93 -24.89 -0.72
C GLU A 128 6.53 -24.27 -0.69
N TYR A 129 6.21 -23.48 0.36
CA TYR A 129 4.97 -22.75 0.43
C TYR A 129 4.77 -21.82 -0.79
N PHE A 130 5.76 -21.00 -1.12
CA PHE A 130 5.64 -20.07 -2.24
C PHE A 130 5.60 -20.77 -3.58
N LEU A 131 6.34 -21.86 -3.77
CA LEU A 131 6.25 -22.68 -4.97
C LEU A 131 4.87 -23.34 -5.13
N GLN A 132 4.27 -23.79 -4.03
CA GLN A 132 2.88 -24.30 -4.05
C GLN A 132 1.89 -23.21 -4.46
N GLN A 133 2.03 -21.97 -3.96
CA GLN A 133 1.19 -20.85 -4.39
C GLN A 133 1.36 -20.56 -5.88
N ARG A 134 2.60 -20.49 -6.37
CA ARG A 134 2.91 -20.24 -7.78
C ARG A 134 2.35 -21.30 -8.73
N ASN A 135 2.41 -22.56 -8.33
CA ASN A 135 1.93 -23.69 -9.13
C ASN A 135 0.43 -23.98 -8.93
N SER A 136 -0.28 -23.20 -8.13
CA SER A 136 -1.71 -23.35 -7.91
C SER A 136 -2.49 -23.07 -9.20
N PRO A 137 -3.49 -23.92 -9.57
CA PRO A 137 -4.37 -23.64 -10.70
C PRO A 137 -5.18 -22.33 -10.57
N MET A 138 -5.26 -21.77 -9.36
CA MET A 138 -5.96 -20.51 -9.06
C MET A 138 -5.05 -19.28 -9.13
N MET A 139 -3.75 -19.46 -9.38
CA MET A 139 -2.76 -18.40 -9.40
C MET A 139 -2.14 -18.33 -10.81
N ASP A 140 -2.31 -17.22 -11.48
CA ASP A 140 -1.55 -16.95 -12.70
C ASP A 140 -0.20 -16.30 -12.37
N GLU A 141 0.75 -16.38 -13.30
CA GLU A 141 2.11 -15.87 -13.11
C GLU A 141 2.16 -14.37 -12.85
N ILE A 142 1.23 -13.64 -13.44
CA ILE A 142 1.11 -12.19 -13.28
C ILE A 142 0.67 -11.85 -11.85
N SER A 143 -0.37 -12.52 -11.39
CA SER A 143 -0.86 -12.35 -10.02
C SER A 143 0.20 -12.75 -9.00
N PHE A 144 0.93 -13.85 -9.24
CA PHE A 144 2.03 -14.25 -8.37
C PHE A 144 3.14 -13.18 -8.32
N SER A 145 3.54 -12.65 -9.48
CA SER A 145 4.54 -11.59 -9.58
C SER A 145 4.12 -10.34 -8.81
N CYS A 146 2.89 -9.89 -8.97
CA CYS A 146 2.37 -8.72 -8.27
C CYS A 146 2.25 -8.93 -6.76
N ILE A 147 1.62 -10.04 -6.35
CA ILE A 147 1.28 -10.30 -4.93
C ILE A 147 2.52 -10.66 -4.13
N TYR A 148 3.33 -11.59 -4.66
CA TYR A 148 4.42 -12.20 -3.90
C TYR A 148 5.79 -11.60 -4.23
N GLN A 149 6.05 -11.22 -5.49
CA GLN A 149 7.34 -10.66 -5.87
C GLN A 149 7.36 -9.13 -5.90
N GLN A 150 6.18 -8.50 -5.74
CA GLN A 150 6.02 -7.05 -5.81
C GLN A 150 6.60 -6.47 -7.12
N GLU A 151 6.41 -7.19 -8.20
CA GLU A 151 6.82 -6.84 -9.55
C GLU A 151 5.59 -6.56 -10.40
N PRO A 152 5.19 -5.28 -10.51
CA PRO A 152 4.08 -4.90 -11.35
C PRO A 152 4.42 -5.12 -12.81
N ILE A 153 3.44 -5.47 -13.60
CA ILE A 153 3.59 -5.71 -15.02
C ILE A 153 3.02 -4.53 -15.80
N ASP A 154 3.79 -4.09 -16.79
CA ASP A 154 3.28 -3.20 -17.85
C ASP A 154 2.31 -3.97 -18.74
N ARG A 155 1.15 -3.38 -18.99
CA ARG A 155 0.17 -3.92 -19.93
C ARG A 155 -0.32 -2.86 -20.87
#